data_f6b0db4e1609b7b8c09f621e678f768d
#
_entry.id   f6b0db4e1609b7b8c09f621e678f768d
#
_cell.length_a   1.000
_cell.length_b   1.000
_cell.length_c   1.000
_cell.angle_alpha   90.00
_cell.angle_beta   90.00
_cell.angle_gamma   90.00
#
_symmetry.space_group_name_H-M   'P 1'
#
loop_
_entity.id
_entity.type
_entity.pdbx_description
1 polymer ?
#
loop_
_entity_poly.entity_id
_entity_poly.type
_entity_poly.pdbx_seq_one_letter_code
_entity_poly.pdbx_strand_id
1 'polypeptide(L)'
;MRPSSLPVNGVLHYRVSRLSDYECHLEQAIGILEQKHLLVSPESIAPDTFTVWSGSRLKLAGLGIAWQAEFSGDNAFSIAEEAWRDLCEQAQNTGGNSSDISEGSTGFKHTEAGKLNWPLVLGSFGFTATTPSLLLVPALAVVSSDSNTWLWQARWQARQADFQGRRANVQEAEKPTAAHTAQSSSLSLSNQAQVLRETYPHLKPEAWKAAVGCAVAEIRAGRAEKIVLARDKELRFDRDVSLTRVTKYLADKYPTCWTYAIGDLVGASPEMLASVNEGKLLCRVLAGSAVPSQEQRLLNDPKEQLEHRLAVQSAQESLTELNLDLQVPAPRLLHLGYVTHLATDITAENLAEQAVTSLRAAAALHPTAAVCGKPREVAAERLSALEAMDRRRYAAPIGWMDAGGEGEWAIALRCAQRDPARADTYRLISGAGIMADSDPWQELAETETKMSPMYRALQA
;
A
#
# COMPACT_ATOMS: atom_id res chain seq x y z
N MET A 1 -10.84 17.57 14.71
CA MET A 1 -9.72 18.52 14.56
C MET A 1 -9.13 18.32 13.18
N ARG A 2 -8.96 19.37 12.35
CA ARG A 2 -8.23 19.24 11.09
C ARG A 2 -6.77 18.91 11.40
N PRO A 3 -6.12 18.00 10.64
CA PRO A 3 -4.72 17.67 10.87
C PRO A 3 -3.84 18.92 10.71
N SER A 4 -2.84 19.03 11.58
CA SER A 4 -1.95 20.21 11.68
C SER A 4 -1.01 20.42 10.48
N SER A 5 -1.04 19.54 9.50
CA SER A 5 -0.12 19.49 8.35
C SER A 5 -0.77 19.46 6.97
N LEU A 6 -2.08 19.70 6.85
CA LEU A 6 -2.68 19.87 5.52
C LEU A 6 -2.11 21.14 4.88
N PRO A 7 -1.58 21.09 3.65
CA PRO A 7 -1.31 22.30 2.87
C PRO A 7 -2.64 22.96 2.52
N VAL A 8 -3.08 23.90 3.38
CA VAL A 8 -4.48 24.31 3.56
C VAL A 8 -4.99 25.23 2.47
N ASN A 9 -4.14 25.88 1.67
CA ASN A 9 -4.57 26.78 0.60
C ASN A 9 -3.62 26.70 -0.60
N GLY A 10 -4.02 25.96 -1.60
CA GLY A 10 -3.25 25.85 -2.83
C GLY A 10 -4.04 25.18 -3.94
N VAL A 11 -3.44 25.11 -5.10
CA VAL A 11 -4.00 24.47 -6.28
C VAL A 11 -3.00 23.45 -6.81
N LEU A 12 -3.47 22.24 -7.10
CA LEU A 12 -2.70 21.26 -7.83
C LEU A 12 -2.81 21.56 -9.32
N HIS A 13 -1.71 22.00 -9.91
CA HIS A 13 -1.60 22.11 -11.36
C HIS A 13 -1.01 20.82 -11.92
N TYR A 14 -1.65 20.22 -12.91
CA TYR A 14 -1.15 19.01 -13.51
C TYR A 14 -1.26 19.03 -15.03
N ARG A 15 -0.49 18.17 -15.69
CA ARG A 15 -0.51 17.92 -17.12
C ARG A 15 -0.35 16.43 -17.37
N VAL A 16 -1.16 15.91 -18.28
CA VAL A 16 -1.07 14.53 -18.75
C VAL A 16 -0.79 14.55 -20.24
N SER A 17 0.17 13.76 -20.69
CA SER A 17 0.52 13.64 -22.10
C SER A 17 0.62 12.15 -22.43
N ARG A 18 -0.12 11.72 -23.46
CA ARG A 18 -0.07 10.33 -23.93
C ARG A 18 1.30 10.04 -24.52
N LEU A 19 1.94 8.96 -24.11
CA LEU A 19 3.23 8.52 -24.62
C LEU A 19 3.10 7.41 -25.66
N SER A 20 2.14 6.49 -25.48
CA SER A 20 1.95 5.34 -26.37
C SER A 20 0.55 4.75 -26.22
N ASP A 21 0.13 3.99 -27.24
CA ASP A 21 -1.11 3.24 -27.34
C ASP A 21 -0.91 1.77 -26.91
N TYR A 22 0.07 1.49 -26.08
CA TYR A 22 0.30 0.19 -25.47
C TYR A 22 0.63 0.33 -23.99
N GLU A 23 0.29 -0.70 -23.24
CA GLU A 23 0.65 -0.81 -21.83
C GLU A 23 2.16 -1.11 -21.69
N CYS A 24 2.85 -0.41 -20.79
CA CYS A 24 4.24 -0.72 -20.48
C CYS A 24 4.37 -1.46 -19.14
N HIS A 25 5.33 -2.38 -19.07
CA HIS A 25 5.70 -3.02 -17.83
C HIS A 25 6.40 -2.02 -16.89
N LEU A 26 6.40 -2.33 -15.58
CA LEU A 26 7.01 -1.46 -14.57
C LEU A 26 8.46 -1.09 -14.89
N GLU A 27 9.26 -2.03 -15.38
CA GLU A 27 10.65 -1.78 -15.76
C GLU A 27 10.77 -0.74 -16.87
N GLN A 28 9.90 -0.81 -17.89
CA GLN A 28 9.84 0.16 -18.97
C GLN A 28 9.39 1.53 -18.46
N ALA A 29 8.38 1.59 -17.58
CA ALA A 29 7.92 2.82 -16.95
C ALA A 29 9.05 3.50 -16.17
N ILE A 30 9.81 2.74 -15.40
CA ILE A 30 10.99 3.23 -14.67
C ILE A 30 12.07 3.75 -15.66
N GLY A 31 12.35 3.03 -16.73
CA GLY A 31 13.32 3.45 -17.74
C GLY A 31 12.93 4.75 -18.45
N ILE A 32 11.67 4.91 -18.80
CA ILE A 32 11.13 6.16 -19.37
C ILE A 32 11.24 7.30 -18.34
N LEU A 33 10.91 7.04 -17.07
CA LEU A 33 10.99 8.02 -16.00
C LEU A 33 12.43 8.51 -15.79
N GLU A 34 13.41 7.61 -15.76
CA GLU A 34 14.83 7.94 -15.66
C GLU A 34 15.31 8.84 -16.82
N GLN A 35 14.91 8.52 -18.06
CA GLN A 35 15.20 9.34 -19.22
C GLN A 35 14.55 10.73 -19.16
N LYS A 36 13.28 10.80 -18.74
CA LYS A 36 12.54 12.08 -18.64
C LYS A 36 13.03 12.94 -17.50
N HIS A 37 13.46 12.35 -16.38
CA HIS A 37 14.05 13.10 -15.27
C HIS A 37 15.32 13.85 -15.66
N LEU A 38 16.16 13.29 -16.56
CA LEU A 38 17.34 13.96 -17.08
C LEU A 38 17.02 15.21 -17.93
N LEU A 39 15.77 15.31 -18.44
CA LEU A 39 15.30 16.44 -19.27
C LEU A 39 14.53 17.51 -18.46
N VAL A 40 14.18 17.23 -17.22
CA VAL A 40 13.50 18.17 -16.31
C VAL A 40 14.55 18.75 -15.37
N SER A 41 14.59 20.08 -15.24
CA SER A 41 15.60 20.77 -14.42
C SER A 41 15.74 20.17 -13.02
N PRO A 42 16.96 19.79 -12.60
CA PRO A 42 17.20 19.04 -11.36
C PRO A 42 16.78 19.79 -10.07
N GLU A 43 16.58 21.10 -10.15
CA GLU A 43 16.34 21.97 -8.98
C GLU A 43 14.94 21.84 -8.38
N SER A 44 13.99 21.17 -9.06
CA SER A 44 12.59 21.10 -8.64
C SER A 44 12.13 19.74 -8.11
N ILE A 45 12.91 18.69 -8.24
CA ILE A 45 12.52 17.33 -7.85
C ILE A 45 13.60 16.76 -6.91
N ALA A 46 13.22 16.55 -5.63
CA ALA A 46 14.11 15.84 -4.71
C ALA A 46 14.30 14.38 -5.21
N PRO A 47 15.54 13.97 -5.53
CA PRO A 47 15.81 12.66 -6.14
C PRO A 47 15.48 11.46 -5.24
N ASP A 48 15.26 11.71 -3.95
CA ASP A 48 15.10 10.66 -2.93
C ASP A 48 13.65 10.17 -2.77
N THR A 49 12.68 10.70 -3.55
CA THR A 49 11.28 10.34 -3.45
C THR A 49 10.81 9.50 -4.63
N PHE A 50 11.32 8.27 -4.68
CA PHE A 50 10.89 7.28 -5.66
C PHE A 50 9.59 6.61 -5.20
N THR A 51 8.59 6.59 -6.08
CA THR A 51 7.26 6.05 -5.80
C THR A 51 6.89 5.03 -6.86
N VAL A 52 6.36 3.88 -6.44
CA VAL A 52 5.93 2.80 -7.34
C VAL A 52 4.60 2.23 -6.89
N TRP A 53 3.76 1.95 -7.86
CA TRP A 53 2.67 1.02 -7.79
C TRP A 53 2.64 0.17 -9.05
N SER A 54 2.56 -1.16 -8.90
CA SER A 54 2.37 -2.09 -10.01
C SER A 54 1.35 -3.13 -9.59
N GLY A 55 0.11 -2.86 -9.92
CA GLY A 55 -1.06 -3.70 -9.66
C GLY A 55 -1.64 -4.31 -10.94
N SER A 56 -2.85 -4.84 -10.83
CA SER A 56 -3.55 -5.47 -11.94
C SER A 56 -4.07 -4.45 -12.96
N ARG A 57 -4.44 -3.25 -12.52
CA ARG A 57 -5.06 -2.20 -13.33
C ARG A 57 -4.12 -1.06 -13.68
N LEU A 58 -3.21 -0.73 -12.80
CA LEU A 58 -2.32 0.43 -12.92
C LEU A 58 -0.89 0.03 -12.66
N LYS A 59 0.01 0.53 -13.49
CA LYS A 59 1.45 0.57 -13.24
C LYS A 59 1.88 2.03 -13.21
N LEU A 60 2.53 2.45 -12.14
CA LEU A 60 3.02 3.80 -11.93
C LEU A 60 4.45 3.76 -11.42
N ALA A 61 5.32 4.51 -12.07
CA ALA A 61 6.64 4.86 -11.55
C ALA A 61 6.74 6.39 -11.46
N GLY A 62 7.07 6.92 -10.27
CA GLY A 62 7.08 8.36 -10.02
C GLY A 62 8.31 8.85 -9.28
N LEU A 63 8.63 10.13 -9.45
CA LEU A 63 9.70 10.86 -8.79
C LEU A 63 9.20 12.18 -8.25
N GLY A 64 9.75 12.58 -7.11
CA GLY A 64 9.37 13.80 -6.42
C GLY A 64 7.94 13.77 -5.88
N ILE A 65 7.61 14.76 -5.07
CA ILE A 65 6.29 14.90 -4.46
C ILE A 65 5.75 16.28 -4.82
N ALA A 66 4.64 16.34 -5.57
CA ALA A 66 3.92 17.56 -5.84
C ALA A 66 3.04 17.96 -4.65
N TRP A 67 2.40 16.98 -4.02
CA TRP A 67 1.55 17.17 -2.85
C TRP A 67 1.58 15.93 -1.97
N GLN A 68 1.54 16.12 -0.65
CA GLN A 68 1.34 15.06 0.31
C GLN A 68 0.60 15.57 1.54
N ALA A 69 -0.10 14.66 2.22
CA ALA A 69 -0.73 14.93 3.51
C ALA A 69 -0.70 13.69 4.40
N GLU A 70 -0.59 13.90 5.70
CA GLU A 70 -0.65 12.86 6.71
C GLU A 70 -1.93 13.00 7.54
N PHE A 71 -2.49 11.86 7.92
CA PHE A 71 -3.76 11.74 8.63
C PHE A 71 -3.61 10.76 9.80
N SER A 72 -4.19 11.08 10.95
CA SER A 72 -4.19 10.22 12.13
C SER A 72 -5.54 10.30 12.86
N GLY A 73 -5.81 9.35 13.73
CA GLY A 73 -7.06 9.24 14.47
C GLY A 73 -8.04 8.26 13.83
N ASP A 74 -9.12 7.98 14.55
CA ASP A 74 -10.14 7.00 14.12
C ASP A 74 -10.81 7.36 12.78
N ASN A 75 -10.82 8.64 12.43
CA ASN A 75 -11.41 9.15 11.19
C ASN A 75 -10.37 9.40 10.07
N ALA A 76 -9.15 8.83 10.19
CA ALA A 76 -8.06 9.10 9.23
C ALA A 76 -8.48 8.84 7.77
N PHE A 77 -9.20 7.76 7.50
CA PHE A 77 -9.69 7.42 6.17
C PHE A 77 -10.69 8.44 5.61
N SER A 78 -11.68 8.83 6.41
CA SER A 78 -12.70 9.80 6.00
C SER A 78 -12.10 11.18 5.75
N ILE A 79 -11.17 11.62 6.62
CA ILE A 79 -10.48 12.90 6.47
C ILE A 79 -9.57 12.88 5.23
N ALA A 80 -8.90 11.75 4.96
CA ALA A 80 -8.08 11.57 3.76
C ALA A 80 -8.92 11.63 2.48
N GLU A 81 -10.09 10.98 2.47
CA GLU A 81 -11.03 11.02 1.35
C GLU A 81 -11.57 12.44 1.09
N GLU A 82 -11.97 13.16 2.14
CA GLU A 82 -12.41 14.55 2.04
C GLU A 82 -11.30 15.46 1.50
N ALA A 83 -10.08 15.33 2.05
CA ALA A 83 -8.93 16.11 1.59
C ALA A 83 -8.59 15.86 0.12
N TRP A 84 -8.71 14.60 -0.33
CA TRP A 84 -8.52 14.25 -1.73
C TRP A 84 -9.60 14.84 -2.64
N ARG A 85 -10.85 14.74 -2.25
CA ARG A 85 -11.98 15.33 -2.98
C ARG A 85 -11.84 16.84 -3.11
N ASP A 86 -11.56 17.54 -1.99
CA ASP A 86 -11.34 19.00 -1.99
C ASP A 86 -10.19 19.41 -2.91
N LEU A 87 -9.12 18.60 -2.95
CA LEU A 87 -7.97 18.81 -3.84
C LEU A 87 -8.38 18.62 -5.31
N CYS A 88 -9.13 17.57 -5.64
CA CYS A 88 -9.59 17.31 -7.00
C CYS A 88 -10.51 18.42 -7.52
N GLU A 89 -11.41 18.97 -6.69
CA GLU A 89 -12.31 20.06 -7.05
C GLU A 89 -11.55 21.36 -7.41
N GLN A 90 -10.35 21.54 -6.86
CA GLN A 90 -9.50 22.70 -7.06
C GLN A 90 -8.37 22.45 -8.08
N ALA A 91 -8.15 21.21 -8.50
CA ALA A 91 -7.08 20.85 -9.40
C ALA A 91 -7.28 21.44 -10.80
N GLN A 92 -6.20 21.90 -11.45
CA GLN A 92 -6.22 22.52 -12.75
C GLN A 92 -5.35 21.75 -13.74
N ASN A 93 -5.97 21.30 -14.83
CA ASN A 93 -5.25 20.72 -15.96
C ASN A 93 -4.65 21.84 -16.81
N THR A 94 -3.32 21.90 -16.92
CA THR A 94 -2.59 22.92 -17.67
C THR A 94 -2.17 22.46 -19.08
N GLY A 95 -2.57 21.24 -19.51
CA GLY A 95 -2.30 20.69 -20.84
C GLY A 95 -3.40 21.05 -21.85
N GLY A 96 -3.06 21.71 -22.94
CA GLY A 96 -3.99 21.94 -24.06
C GLY A 96 -4.20 20.69 -24.90
N ASN A 97 -5.44 20.50 -25.32
CA ASN A 97 -6.14 19.50 -26.12
C ASN A 97 -6.89 18.44 -25.31
N SER A 98 -8.16 18.76 -25.13
CA SER A 98 -9.11 18.10 -24.24
C SER A 98 -9.88 16.92 -24.84
N SER A 99 -9.42 16.27 -25.91
CA SER A 99 -10.17 15.16 -26.49
C SER A 99 -10.06 13.83 -25.72
N ASP A 100 -9.03 13.70 -24.86
CA ASP A 100 -8.75 12.45 -24.13
C ASP A 100 -8.91 12.58 -22.61
N ILE A 101 -9.38 13.73 -22.11
CA ILE A 101 -9.49 14.00 -20.67
C ILE A 101 -10.90 14.51 -20.39
N SER A 102 -11.68 13.77 -19.60
CA SER A 102 -12.96 14.27 -19.08
C SER A 102 -12.69 15.42 -18.11
N GLU A 103 -13.22 16.61 -18.40
CA GLU A 103 -13.20 17.73 -17.46
C GLU A 103 -13.91 17.35 -16.16
N GLY A 104 -13.26 17.64 -15.04
CA GLY A 104 -13.76 17.34 -13.70
C GLY A 104 -15.14 17.95 -13.46
N SER A 105 -16.14 17.10 -13.34
CA SER A 105 -17.45 17.51 -12.81
C SER A 105 -17.46 17.33 -11.30
N THR A 106 -18.03 18.27 -10.59
CA THR A 106 -18.25 18.25 -9.16
C THR A 106 -19.01 16.97 -8.74
N GLY A 107 -18.36 16.13 -7.95
CA GLY A 107 -18.87 14.85 -7.44
C GLY A 107 -18.17 13.64 -8.06
N PHE A 108 -18.00 12.57 -7.27
CA PHE A 108 -17.49 11.30 -7.76
C PHE A 108 -18.41 10.78 -8.88
N LYS A 109 -17.94 10.78 -10.12
CA LYS A 109 -18.61 10.17 -11.27
C LYS A 109 -17.75 9.05 -11.77
N HIS A 110 -18.27 7.84 -11.74
CA HIS A 110 -17.67 6.69 -12.40
C HIS A 110 -17.62 6.94 -13.90
N THR A 111 -16.47 6.68 -14.51
CA THR A 111 -16.21 6.94 -15.92
C THR A 111 -16.68 5.81 -16.83
N GLU A 112 -16.71 6.12 -18.13
CA GLU A 112 -16.81 5.12 -19.19
C GLU A 112 -15.63 4.14 -19.13
N ALA A 113 -15.87 2.89 -19.51
CA ALA A 113 -14.91 1.80 -19.49
C ALA A 113 -13.50 2.20 -19.99
N GLY A 114 -12.48 1.91 -19.19
CA GLY A 114 -11.07 2.07 -19.57
C GLY A 114 -10.49 3.48 -19.46
N LYS A 115 -11.14 4.42 -18.78
CA LYS A 115 -10.60 5.79 -18.57
C LYS A 115 -10.24 6.05 -17.11
N LEU A 116 -9.01 6.51 -16.88
CA LEU A 116 -8.58 7.06 -15.58
C LEU A 116 -9.14 8.48 -15.40
N ASN A 117 -9.66 8.77 -14.22
CA ASN A 117 -10.05 10.12 -13.83
C ASN A 117 -8.85 10.83 -13.19
N TRP A 118 -8.30 11.81 -13.87
CA TRP A 118 -7.18 12.58 -13.34
C TRP A 118 -7.66 13.69 -12.39
N PRO A 119 -6.91 14.00 -11.34
CA PRO A 119 -5.60 13.47 -10.95
C PRO A 119 -5.64 12.11 -10.24
N LEU A 120 -4.44 11.56 -9.94
CA LEU A 120 -4.24 10.31 -9.19
C LEU A 120 -3.52 10.59 -7.87
N VAL A 121 -3.88 9.82 -6.83
CA VAL A 121 -3.19 9.82 -5.53
C VAL A 121 -2.80 8.40 -5.14
N LEU A 122 -1.63 8.25 -4.53
CA LEU A 122 -1.21 7.03 -3.88
C LEU A 122 -1.37 7.18 -2.36
N GLY A 123 -1.71 6.08 -1.70
CA GLY A 123 -1.93 6.07 -0.25
C GLY A 123 -1.29 4.89 0.44
N SER A 124 -0.89 5.12 1.68
CA SER A 124 -0.42 4.09 2.61
C SER A 124 -0.94 4.41 4.00
N PHE A 125 -1.82 3.57 4.52
CA PHE A 125 -2.54 3.84 5.77
C PHE A 125 -1.87 3.23 6.98
N GLY A 126 -2.14 3.77 8.17
CA GLY A 126 -1.71 3.21 9.44
C GLY A 126 -2.52 1.98 9.82
N PHE A 127 -1.88 1.00 10.48
CA PHE A 127 -2.60 -0.16 11.01
C PHE A 127 -3.54 0.22 12.16
N THR A 128 -3.15 1.21 12.95
CA THR A 128 -3.94 1.76 14.07
C THR A 128 -4.20 3.25 13.88
N ALA A 129 -5.18 3.78 14.57
CA ALA A 129 -5.52 5.20 14.57
C ALA A 129 -4.35 6.14 14.99
N THR A 130 -3.39 5.62 15.77
CA THR A 130 -2.24 6.39 16.24
C THR A 130 -1.11 6.49 15.22
N THR A 131 -1.10 5.62 14.21
CA THR A 131 -0.09 5.62 13.16
C THR A 131 -0.48 6.59 12.05
N PRO A 132 0.40 7.51 11.64
CA PRO A 132 0.12 8.40 10.53
C PRO A 132 -0.09 7.65 9.20
N SER A 133 -1.22 7.91 8.55
CA SER A 133 -1.54 7.51 7.19
C SER A 133 -1.06 8.59 6.23
N LEU A 134 -0.66 8.20 5.02
CA LEU A 134 -0.08 9.08 4.00
C LEU A 134 -0.92 9.03 2.72
N LEU A 135 -1.24 10.20 2.16
CA LEU A 135 -1.58 10.36 0.74
C LEU A 135 -0.50 11.20 0.06
N LEU A 136 -0.11 10.83 -1.16
CA LEU A 136 0.86 11.58 -1.95
C LEU A 136 0.52 11.61 -3.45
N VAL A 137 0.87 12.72 -4.10
CA VAL A 137 0.81 12.92 -5.55
C VAL A 137 2.25 13.11 -6.05
N PRO A 138 2.77 12.24 -6.94
CA PRO A 138 4.11 12.39 -7.47
C PRO A 138 4.22 13.64 -8.38
N ALA A 139 5.38 14.29 -8.38
CA ALA A 139 5.62 15.46 -9.22
C ALA A 139 5.81 15.08 -10.70
N LEU A 140 6.48 13.96 -10.96
CA LEU A 140 6.66 13.37 -12.28
C LEU A 140 6.34 11.88 -12.19
N ALA A 141 5.55 11.35 -13.13
CA ALA A 141 5.32 9.91 -13.20
C ALA A 141 5.08 9.42 -14.62
N VAL A 142 5.44 8.16 -14.86
CA VAL A 142 4.93 7.37 -15.99
C VAL A 142 3.83 6.48 -15.44
N VAL A 143 2.66 6.57 -16.07
CA VAL A 143 1.45 5.84 -15.67
C VAL A 143 1.01 4.98 -16.84
N SER A 144 0.76 3.71 -16.61
CA SER A 144 0.26 2.77 -17.62
C SER A 144 -0.97 2.03 -17.12
N SER A 145 -2.03 2.02 -17.91
CA SER A 145 -3.31 1.34 -17.65
C SER A 145 -4.04 1.10 -18.96
N ASP A 146 -4.77 0.00 -19.06
CA ASP A 146 -5.72 -0.30 -20.14
C ASP A 146 -5.16 -0.04 -21.55
N SER A 147 -4.00 -0.61 -21.86
CA SER A 147 -3.32 -0.50 -23.15
C SER A 147 -2.79 0.89 -23.50
N ASN A 148 -2.70 1.80 -22.52
CA ASN A 148 -2.18 3.14 -22.74
C ASN A 148 -1.10 3.49 -21.73
N THR A 149 -0.19 4.39 -22.14
CA THR A 149 0.85 4.92 -21.25
C THR A 149 0.90 6.44 -21.35
N TRP A 150 0.97 7.09 -20.22
CA TRP A 150 0.99 8.55 -20.07
C TRP A 150 2.20 9.04 -19.29
N LEU A 151 2.63 10.26 -19.60
CA LEU A 151 3.50 11.06 -18.77
C LEU A 151 2.65 12.02 -17.95
N TRP A 152 2.79 11.91 -16.63
CA TRP A 152 2.17 12.76 -15.64
C TRP A 152 3.19 13.76 -15.11
N GLN A 153 2.79 15.03 -15.00
CA GLN A 153 3.56 16.08 -14.36
C GLN A 153 2.63 16.88 -13.46
N ALA A 154 3.04 17.12 -12.23
CA ALA A 154 2.24 17.88 -11.27
C ALA A 154 3.11 18.83 -10.43
N ARG A 155 2.50 19.94 -10.00
CA ARG A 155 3.10 20.86 -9.04
C ARG A 155 2.03 21.43 -8.13
N TRP A 156 2.37 21.64 -6.88
CA TRP A 156 1.54 22.35 -5.93
C TRP A 156 1.89 23.83 -5.94
N GLN A 157 0.88 24.68 -5.99
CA GLN A 157 1.03 26.12 -5.84
C GLN A 157 0.20 26.60 -4.67
N ALA A 158 0.85 27.02 -3.58
CA ALA A 158 0.17 27.64 -2.45
C ALA A 158 -0.53 28.94 -2.90
N ARG A 159 -1.79 29.13 -2.51
CA ARG A 159 -2.46 30.42 -2.67
C ARG A 159 -1.82 31.39 -1.69
N GLN A 160 -1.38 32.56 -2.17
CA GLN A 160 -0.98 33.63 -1.27
C GLN A 160 -2.20 34.00 -0.40
N ALA A 161 -2.10 33.78 0.91
CA ALA A 161 -3.07 34.31 1.83
C ALA A 161 -2.98 35.84 1.75
N ASP A 162 -4.13 36.50 1.59
CA ASP A 162 -4.23 37.96 1.77
C ASP A 162 -3.81 38.26 3.23
N PHE A 163 -2.55 38.65 3.39
CA PHE A 163 -1.96 38.98 4.67
C PHE A 163 -2.32 40.39 5.05
N GLN A 164 -3.56 40.61 5.52
CA GLN A 164 -3.85 41.72 6.44
C GLN A 164 -3.91 41.14 7.88
N GLY A 165 -2.78 41.23 8.57
CA GLY A 165 -2.68 41.15 10.01
C GLY A 165 -2.48 39.75 10.63
N ARG A 166 -1.23 39.39 10.79
CA ARG A 166 -0.50 38.85 11.96
C ARG A 166 0.74 38.08 11.48
N ARG A 167 1.91 38.61 11.79
CA ARG A 167 3.18 37.90 11.63
C ARG A 167 3.16 36.70 12.57
N ALA A 168 2.99 35.50 12.03
CA ALA A 168 3.39 34.26 12.66
C ALA A 168 4.75 33.89 12.08
N ASN A 169 5.72 33.68 12.95
CA ASN A 169 7.07 33.23 12.60
C ASN A 169 6.98 31.89 11.81
N VAL A 170 7.16 31.97 10.52
CA VAL A 170 7.52 30.82 9.70
C VAL A 170 9.04 30.71 9.84
N GLN A 171 9.52 29.75 10.61
CA GLN A 171 10.90 29.32 10.52
C GLN A 171 11.10 28.74 9.11
N GLU A 172 11.81 29.47 8.27
CA GLU A 172 12.40 28.94 7.05
C GLU A 172 13.24 27.73 7.43
N ALA A 173 12.91 26.57 6.86
CA ALA A 173 13.74 25.39 6.95
C ALA A 173 15.11 25.74 6.32
N GLU A 174 16.14 25.69 7.14
CA GLU A 174 17.53 25.92 6.71
C GLU A 174 17.86 24.99 5.55
N LYS A 175 18.40 25.61 4.48
CA LYS A 175 18.98 24.86 3.35
C LYS A 175 20.07 23.92 3.88
N PRO A 176 20.04 22.62 3.55
CA PRO A 176 21.19 21.79 3.81
C PRO A 176 22.33 22.20 2.91
N THR A 177 23.31 22.87 3.49
CA THR A 177 24.62 23.05 2.89
C THR A 177 25.41 21.76 3.06
N ALA A 178 25.55 20.98 1.98
CA ALA A 178 26.75 20.18 1.73
C ALA A 178 26.71 19.63 0.30
N ALA A 179 27.49 20.24 -0.55
CA ALA A 179 27.91 19.66 -1.81
C ALA A 179 28.78 18.43 -1.53
N HIS A 180 28.26 17.24 -1.73
CA HIS A 180 29.09 16.07 -1.97
C HIS A 180 29.23 15.91 -3.49
N THR A 181 30.36 16.36 -4.00
CA THR A 181 30.89 16.04 -5.32
C THR A 181 30.97 14.51 -5.43
N ALA A 182 30.08 13.94 -6.23
CA ALA A 182 30.18 12.55 -6.63
C ALA A 182 31.41 12.41 -7.55
N GLN A 183 32.51 11.94 -6.99
CA GLN A 183 33.61 11.41 -7.80
C GLN A 183 33.15 10.10 -8.42
N SER A 184 33.02 10.10 -9.74
CA SER A 184 32.86 8.89 -10.54
C SER A 184 34.12 8.05 -10.45
N SER A 185 34.23 7.16 -9.50
CA SER A 185 35.22 6.08 -9.50
C SER A 185 34.54 4.85 -10.11
N SER A 186 35.01 4.51 -11.29
CA SER A 186 34.82 3.21 -11.94
C SER A 186 35.39 2.11 -11.05
N LEU A 187 34.53 1.44 -10.26
CA LEU A 187 34.85 0.18 -9.61
C LEU A 187 33.77 -0.85 -9.95
N SER A 188 34.20 -1.80 -10.74
CA SER A 188 33.51 -3.05 -11.08
C SER A 188 33.29 -3.92 -9.83
N LEU A 189 32.24 -4.74 -9.93
CA LEU A 189 31.97 -5.98 -9.19
C LEU A 189 31.16 -5.88 -7.90
N SER A 190 30.02 -6.55 -7.96
CA SER A 190 28.96 -6.74 -6.96
C SER A 190 28.33 -5.45 -6.43
N ASN A 191 27.39 -4.93 -7.19
CA ASN A 191 26.58 -3.74 -6.84
C ASN A 191 25.45 -4.06 -5.85
N GLN A 192 25.51 -5.20 -5.16
CA GLN A 192 24.52 -5.66 -4.20
C GLN A 192 24.83 -5.12 -2.81
N ALA A 193 23.81 -4.61 -2.13
CA ALA A 193 23.93 -4.18 -0.75
C ALA A 193 24.12 -5.39 0.17
N GLN A 194 25.10 -5.33 1.07
CA GLN A 194 25.37 -6.40 2.02
C GLN A 194 24.82 -6.08 3.40
N VAL A 195 24.20 -7.07 4.05
CA VAL A 195 23.73 -6.94 5.42
C VAL A 195 24.92 -6.89 6.37
N LEU A 196 25.13 -5.76 7.03
CA LEU A 196 26.15 -5.58 8.07
C LEU A 196 25.66 -6.05 9.43
N ARG A 197 24.36 -5.88 9.70
CA ARG A 197 23.78 -6.19 11.00
C ARG A 197 22.33 -6.62 10.85
N GLU A 198 21.96 -7.65 11.60
CA GLU A 198 20.60 -8.09 11.80
C GLU A 198 20.26 -8.01 13.29
N THR A 199 19.11 -7.41 13.64
CA THR A 199 18.63 -7.28 15.00
C THR A 199 17.12 -7.52 15.09
N TYR A 200 16.65 -7.78 16.29
CA TYR A 200 15.24 -7.92 16.65
C TYR A 200 14.89 -6.78 17.61
N PRO A 201 14.36 -5.64 17.10
CA PRO A 201 14.19 -4.44 17.94
C PRO A 201 13.13 -4.62 19.02
N HIS A 202 12.15 -5.50 18.82
CA HIS A 202 11.08 -5.75 19.79
C HIS A 202 11.15 -7.16 20.37
N LEU A 203 10.54 -8.16 19.74
CA LEU A 203 10.53 -9.52 20.24
C LEU A 203 11.59 -10.38 19.56
N LYS A 204 12.56 -10.88 20.34
CA LYS A 204 13.45 -11.94 19.89
C LYS A 204 12.63 -13.22 19.60
N PRO A 205 13.14 -14.14 18.76
CA PRO A 205 12.42 -15.37 18.39
C PRO A 205 11.83 -16.15 19.57
N GLU A 206 12.57 -16.27 20.67
CA GLU A 206 12.10 -16.99 21.87
C GLU A 206 10.92 -16.29 22.56
N ALA A 207 11.00 -14.95 22.71
CA ALA A 207 9.93 -14.17 23.30
C ALA A 207 8.68 -14.18 22.43
N TRP A 208 8.86 -14.14 21.09
CA TRP A 208 7.73 -14.22 20.16
C TRP A 208 7.04 -15.60 20.22
N LYS A 209 7.80 -16.71 20.32
CA LYS A 209 7.22 -18.04 20.53
C LYS A 209 6.41 -18.11 21.83
N ALA A 210 6.87 -17.45 22.89
CA ALA A 210 6.10 -17.37 24.13
C ALA A 210 4.78 -16.59 23.93
N ALA A 211 4.81 -15.48 23.15
CA ALA A 211 3.59 -14.74 22.79
C ALA A 211 2.60 -15.60 21.98
N VAL A 212 3.09 -16.43 21.04
CA VAL A 212 2.26 -17.43 20.33
C VAL A 212 1.62 -18.39 21.31
N GLY A 213 2.38 -18.92 22.29
CA GLY A 213 1.85 -19.81 23.34
C GLY A 213 0.74 -19.14 24.16
N CYS A 214 0.90 -17.84 24.50
CA CYS A 214 -0.14 -17.07 25.17
C CYS A 214 -1.40 -16.93 24.29
N ALA A 215 -1.25 -16.61 23.01
CA ALA A 215 -2.39 -16.50 22.07
C ALA A 215 -3.14 -17.83 21.93
N VAL A 216 -2.43 -18.96 21.79
CA VAL A 216 -3.00 -20.29 21.78
C VAL A 216 -3.83 -20.56 23.05
N ALA A 217 -3.29 -20.22 24.22
CA ALA A 217 -4.00 -20.40 25.50
C ALA A 217 -5.29 -19.55 25.58
N GLU A 218 -5.26 -18.33 25.07
CA GLU A 218 -6.43 -17.45 25.00
C GLU A 218 -7.51 -17.98 24.06
N ILE A 219 -7.10 -18.49 22.88
CA ILE A 219 -8.02 -19.08 21.91
C ILE A 219 -8.65 -20.36 22.49
N ARG A 220 -7.88 -21.22 23.13
CA ARG A 220 -8.38 -22.43 23.81
C ARG A 220 -9.34 -22.11 24.95
N ALA A 221 -9.17 -20.97 25.59
CA ALA A 221 -10.10 -20.48 26.62
C ALA A 221 -11.36 -19.79 26.03
N GLY A 222 -11.52 -19.79 24.71
CA GLY A 222 -12.69 -19.21 24.03
C GLY A 222 -12.74 -17.68 24.02
N ARG A 223 -11.63 -16.99 24.29
CA ARG A 223 -11.57 -15.51 24.26
C ARG A 223 -11.45 -14.95 22.85
N ALA A 224 -10.87 -15.71 21.94
CA ALA A 224 -10.80 -15.39 20.52
C ALA A 224 -10.89 -16.69 19.70
N GLU A 225 -11.21 -16.57 18.41
CA GLU A 225 -11.18 -17.69 17.47
C GLU A 225 -9.83 -17.74 16.73
N LYS A 226 -9.25 -16.56 16.44
CA LYS A 226 -7.99 -16.38 15.74
C LYS A 226 -7.32 -15.08 16.18
N ILE A 227 -5.99 -15.10 16.34
CA ILE A 227 -5.16 -13.90 16.60
C ILE A 227 -3.99 -13.94 15.60
N VAL A 228 -3.78 -12.86 14.83
CA VAL A 228 -2.67 -12.80 13.87
C VAL A 228 -1.50 -12.03 14.46
N LEU A 229 -0.50 -12.77 14.97
CA LEU A 229 0.66 -12.15 15.61
C LEU A 229 1.77 -11.84 14.60
N ALA A 230 2.28 -10.61 14.67
CA ALA A 230 3.41 -10.17 13.87
C ALA A 230 4.69 -10.03 14.70
N ARG A 231 5.82 -10.05 14.01
CA ARG A 231 7.16 -9.78 14.55
C ARG A 231 7.99 -9.03 13.54
N ASP A 232 9.05 -8.42 14.00
CA ASP A 232 9.95 -7.65 13.15
C ASP A 232 11.41 -8.10 13.25
N LYS A 233 12.15 -7.66 12.22
CA LYS A 233 13.60 -7.85 12.09
C LYS A 233 14.15 -6.58 11.44
N GLU A 234 15.18 -6.00 12.01
CA GLU A 234 15.88 -4.85 11.46
C GLU A 234 17.16 -5.28 10.77
N LEU A 235 17.35 -4.80 9.56
CA LEU A 235 18.54 -5.03 8.75
C LEU A 235 19.23 -3.68 8.50
N ARG A 236 20.54 -3.64 8.77
CA ARG A 236 21.40 -2.54 8.36
C ARG A 236 22.35 -3.00 7.27
N PHE A 237 22.44 -2.21 6.21
CA PHE A 237 23.26 -2.48 5.03
C PHE A 237 24.56 -1.68 5.04
N ASP A 238 25.51 -2.08 4.18
CA ASP A 238 26.80 -1.40 3.98
C ASP A 238 26.70 -0.08 3.18
N ARG A 239 25.52 0.15 2.58
CA ARG A 239 25.18 1.31 1.75
C ARG A 239 23.68 1.52 1.66
N ASP A 240 23.29 2.65 1.08
CA ASP A 240 21.88 2.92 0.76
C ASP A 240 21.34 1.88 -0.24
N VAL A 241 20.16 1.37 0.03
CA VAL A 241 19.48 0.39 -0.82
C VAL A 241 18.70 1.11 -1.92
N SER A 242 18.92 0.70 -3.16
CA SER A 242 18.23 1.26 -4.32
C SER A 242 16.79 0.73 -4.42
N LEU A 243 15.80 1.56 -4.11
CA LEU A 243 14.37 1.20 -4.24
C LEU A 243 14.00 0.83 -5.69
N THR A 244 14.63 1.42 -6.69
CA THR A 244 14.46 1.06 -8.10
C THR A 244 14.82 -0.40 -8.36
N ARG A 245 15.96 -0.86 -7.83
CA ARG A 245 16.37 -2.27 -7.98
C ARG A 245 15.46 -3.20 -7.19
N VAL A 246 15.13 -2.83 -5.96
CA VAL A 246 14.20 -3.59 -5.11
C VAL A 246 12.87 -3.81 -5.82
N THR A 247 12.25 -2.76 -6.34
CA THR A 247 10.94 -2.84 -6.99
C THR A 247 10.99 -3.60 -8.32
N LYS A 248 12.06 -3.42 -9.13
CA LYS A 248 12.28 -4.22 -10.34
C LYS A 248 12.42 -5.70 -9.99
N TYR A 249 13.24 -6.05 -8.99
CA TYR A 249 13.41 -7.42 -8.53
C TYR A 249 12.08 -8.05 -8.06
N LEU A 250 11.31 -7.32 -7.25
CA LEU A 250 10.02 -7.80 -6.75
C LEU A 250 9.02 -8.03 -7.87
N ALA A 251 8.89 -7.10 -8.82
CA ALA A 251 7.98 -7.22 -9.95
C ALA A 251 8.36 -8.38 -10.88
N ASP A 252 9.65 -8.63 -11.10
CA ASP A 252 10.14 -9.75 -11.89
C ASP A 252 9.89 -11.11 -11.21
N LYS A 253 10.23 -11.22 -9.92
CA LYS A 253 10.15 -12.49 -9.18
C LYS A 253 8.75 -12.84 -8.71
N TYR A 254 7.88 -11.83 -8.51
CA TYR A 254 6.52 -12.00 -7.99
C TYR A 254 5.50 -11.25 -8.85
N PRO A 255 5.37 -11.59 -10.16
CA PRO A 255 4.55 -10.83 -11.13
C PRO A 255 3.05 -10.85 -10.82
N THR A 256 2.58 -11.77 -9.97
CA THR A 256 1.18 -11.85 -9.51
C THR A 256 0.89 -11.02 -8.27
N CYS A 257 1.93 -10.38 -7.68
CA CYS A 257 1.81 -9.55 -6.50
C CYS A 257 1.68 -8.07 -6.89
N TRP A 258 1.09 -7.30 -5.99
CA TRP A 258 1.09 -5.83 -6.05
C TRP A 258 2.42 -5.31 -5.54
N THR A 259 3.30 -4.89 -6.44
CA THR A 259 4.59 -4.27 -6.07
C THR A 259 4.40 -2.79 -5.79
N TYR A 260 4.93 -2.30 -4.69
CA TYR A 260 4.79 -0.91 -4.26
C TYR A 260 6.04 -0.35 -3.58
N ALA A 261 6.19 0.97 -3.71
CA ALA A 261 7.07 1.82 -2.90
C ALA A 261 6.34 3.14 -2.68
N ILE A 262 5.80 3.37 -1.48
CA ILE A 262 5.01 4.55 -1.14
C ILE A 262 5.46 5.08 0.23
N GLY A 263 6.05 6.27 0.24
CA GLY A 263 6.70 6.82 1.42
C GLY A 263 7.93 5.99 1.83
N ASP A 264 7.96 5.52 3.08
CA ASP A 264 9.03 4.67 3.62
C ASP A 264 8.76 3.17 3.47
N LEU A 265 7.62 2.77 2.89
CA LEU A 265 7.20 1.37 2.78
C LEU A 265 7.43 0.84 1.37
N VAL A 266 8.15 -0.30 1.26
CA VAL A 266 8.39 -1.02 0.00
C VAL A 266 8.06 -2.49 0.16
N GLY A 267 7.44 -3.10 -0.87
CA GLY A 267 7.05 -4.50 -0.79
C GLY A 267 6.36 -5.04 -2.04
N ALA A 268 5.91 -6.31 -1.95
CA ALA A 268 5.11 -7.00 -2.96
C ALA A 268 4.02 -7.84 -2.28
N SER A 269 2.82 -7.29 -2.21
CA SER A 269 1.68 -7.96 -1.57
C SER A 269 1.02 -8.99 -2.48
N PRO A 270 0.74 -10.19 -2.00
CA PRO A 270 -0.08 -11.15 -2.73
C PRO A 270 -1.58 -10.94 -2.53
N GLU A 271 -1.99 -10.00 -1.66
CA GLU A 271 -3.37 -9.90 -1.17
C GLU A 271 -3.98 -8.53 -1.50
N MET A 272 -5.02 -8.57 -2.35
CA MET A 272 -5.86 -7.42 -2.64
C MET A 272 -6.91 -7.27 -1.53
N LEU A 273 -7.08 -6.05 -1.03
CA LEU A 273 -8.10 -5.73 -0.05
C LEU A 273 -9.43 -5.34 -0.73
N ALA A 274 -9.37 -4.33 -1.58
CA ALA A 274 -10.53 -3.83 -2.32
C ALA A 274 -10.10 -3.16 -3.63
N SER A 275 -10.94 -3.28 -4.65
CA SER A 275 -10.82 -2.54 -5.89
C SER A 275 -12.19 -2.02 -6.31
N VAL A 276 -12.26 -0.78 -6.79
CA VAL A 276 -13.43 -0.21 -7.44
C VAL A 276 -13.05 0.14 -8.86
N ASN A 277 -13.78 -0.43 -9.83
CA ASN A 277 -13.59 -0.21 -11.25
C ASN A 277 -14.94 -0.14 -11.96
N GLU A 278 -15.16 0.91 -12.74
CA GLU A 278 -16.40 1.09 -13.52
C GLU A 278 -17.67 0.96 -12.65
N GLY A 279 -17.60 1.53 -11.43
CA GLY A 279 -18.70 1.47 -10.46
C GLY A 279 -18.96 0.09 -9.86
N LYS A 280 -17.99 -0.83 -9.94
CA LYS A 280 -18.07 -2.18 -9.37
C LYS A 280 -17.02 -2.38 -8.29
N LEU A 281 -17.46 -2.84 -7.13
CA LEU A 281 -16.59 -3.29 -6.06
C LEU A 281 -16.13 -4.72 -6.33
N LEU A 282 -14.86 -4.98 -6.06
CA LEU A 282 -14.29 -6.32 -5.91
C LEU A 282 -13.49 -6.37 -4.60
N CYS A 283 -13.87 -7.30 -3.70
CA CYS A 283 -13.11 -7.68 -2.52
C CYS A 283 -12.78 -9.17 -2.63
N ARG A 284 -11.49 -9.53 -2.66
CA ARG A 284 -11.07 -10.92 -2.75
C ARG A 284 -10.64 -11.45 -1.39
N VAL A 285 -11.39 -12.40 -0.88
CA VAL A 285 -11.06 -13.10 0.37
C VAL A 285 -10.24 -14.35 0.06
N LEU A 286 -9.03 -14.43 0.63
CA LEU A 286 -8.15 -15.59 0.55
C LEU A 286 -7.98 -16.17 1.95
N ALA A 287 -8.40 -17.42 2.14
CA ALA A 287 -8.17 -18.17 3.37
C ALA A 287 -8.18 -19.66 3.04
N GLY A 288 -7.36 -20.45 3.75
CA GLY A 288 -7.08 -21.82 3.38
C GLY A 288 -6.03 -21.89 2.27
N SER A 289 -4.95 -22.64 2.51
CA SER A 289 -3.81 -22.69 1.60
C SER A 289 -3.23 -24.10 1.51
N ALA A 290 -2.83 -24.52 0.31
CA ALA A 290 -2.13 -25.77 0.09
C ALA A 290 -1.08 -25.64 -1.01
N VAL A 291 -0.10 -26.56 -1.00
CA VAL A 291 0.78 -26.74 -2.16
C VAL A 291 -0.01 -27.32 -3.35
N PRO A 292 0.36 -27.04 -4.61
CA PRO A 292 -0.42 -27.45 -5.78
C PRO A 292 -0.73 -28.95 -5.82
N SER A 293 0.19 -29.81 -5.32
CA SER A 293 -0.03 -31.27 -5.24
C SER A 293 -1.14 -31.71 -4.26
N GLN A 294 -1.61 -30.80 -3.40
CA GLN A 294 -2.62 -31.08 -2.37
C GLN A 294 -3.86 -30.20 -2.50
N GLU A 295 -3.99 -29.41 -3.55
CA GLU A 295 -5.04 -28.40 -3.74
C GLU A 295 -6.46 -28.95 -3.69
N GLN A 296 -6.70 -30.16 -4.23
CA GLN A 296 -8.03 -30.80 -4.19
C GLN A 296 -8.54 -31.05 -2.76
N ARG A 297 -7.64 -31.14 -1.79
CA ARG A 297 -8.02 -31.27 -0.38
C ARG A 297 -8.66 -30.01 0.17
N LEU A 298 -8.25 -28.82 -0.32
CA LEU A 298 -8.81 -27.53 0.12
C LEU A 298 -10.32 -27.46 -0.03
N LEU A 299 -10.86 -27.99 -1.14
CA LEU A 299 -12.30 -28.00 -1.41
C LEU A 299 -13.10 -28.97 -0.50
N ASN A 300 -12.43 -29.94 0.12
CA ASN A 300 -13.08 -30.99 0.89
C ASN A 300 -12.64 -31.06 2.36
N ASP A 301 -11.61 -30.29 2.75
CA ASP A 301 -11.12 -30.25 4.13
C ASP A 301 -12.05 -29.37 4.98
N PRO A 302 -12.72 -29.95 6.00
CA PRO A 302 -13.68 -29.21 6.82
C PRO A 302 -13.04 -28.01 7.57
N LYS A 303 -11.75 -28.12 7.95
CA LYS A 303 -11.01 -27.08 8.65
C LYS A 303 -10.78 -25.88 7.73
N GLU A 304 -10.22 -26.13 6.55
CA GLU A 304 -9.93 -25.10 5.55
C GLU A 304 -11.22 -24.39 5.08
N GLN A 305 -12.28 -25.18 4.87
CA GLN A 305 -13.61 -24.65 4.53
C GLN A 305 -14.22 -23.81 5.64
N LEU A 306 -14.02 -24.18 6.90
CA LEU A 306 -14.49 -23.37 8.04
C LEU A 306 -13.72 -22.05 8.13
N GLU A 307 -12.38 -22.10 8.03
CA GLU A 307 -11.54 -20.91 8.06
C GLU A 307 -11.93 -19.92 6.94
N HIS A 308 -12.15 -20.46 5.73
CA HIS A 308 -12.57 -19.63 4.58
C HIS A 308 -13.94 -19.00 4.79
N ARG A 309 -14.95 -19.77 5.24
CA ARG A 309 -16.29 -19.23 5.54
C ARG A 309 -16.24 -18.11 6.57
N LEU A 310 -15.47 -18.28 7.64
CA LEU A 310 -15.33 -17.24 8.69
C LEU A 310 -14.68 -15.96 8.15
N ALA A 311 -13.69 -16.09 7.24
CA ALA A 311 -13.07 -14.93 6.59
C ALA A 311 -14.04 -14.21 5.64
N VAL A 312 -14.80 -14.95 4.83
CA VAL A 312 -15.84 -14.40 3.94
C VAL A 312 -16.92 -13.71 4.73
N GLN A 313 -17.45 -14.35 5.78
CA GLN A 313 -18.46 -13.76 6.65
C GLN A 313 -17.98 -12.45 7.29
N SER A 314 -16.74 -12.41 7.80
CA SER A 314 -16.15 -11.19 8.37
C SER A 314 -16.05 -10.05 7.33
N ALA A 315 -15.70 -10.35 6.09
CA ALA A 315 -15.66 -9.35 5.02
C ALA A 315 -17.06 -8.85 4.65
N GLN A 316 -18.06 -9.75 4.58
CA GLN A 316 -19.46 -9.38 4.35
C GLN A 316 -20.01 -8.48 5.46
N GLU A 317 -19.80 -8.82 6.73
CA GLU A 317 -20.20 -8.02 7.89
C GLU A 317 -19.61 -6.61 7.81
N SER A 318 -18.30 -6.50 7.47
CA SER A 318 -17.63 -5.21 7.30
C SER A 318 -18.20 -4.37 6.15
N LEU A 319 -18.54 -4.99 5.03
CA LEU A 319 -19.08 -4.29 3.86
C LEU A 319 -20.57 -3.95 4.00
N THR A 320 -21.30 -4.58 4.93
CA THR A 320 -22.73 -4.29 5.19
C THR A 320 -22.95 -2.83 5.60
N GLU A 321 -22.00 -2.22 6.29
CA GLU A 321 -22.04 -0.80 6.69
C GLU A 321 -22.11 0.17 5.49
N LEU A 322 -21.73 -0.30 4.30
CA LEU A 322 -21.76 0.48 3.06
C LEU A 322 -23.12 0.43 2.34
N ASN A 323 -24.10 -0.33 2.85
CA ASN A 323 -25.43 -0.54 2.27
C ASN A 323 -25.38 -1.00 0.80
N LEU A 324 -24.46 -1.93 0.49
CA LEU A 324 -24.28 -2.50 -0.84
C LEU A 324 -25.02 -3.83 -0.99
N ASP A 325 -25.55 -4.09 -2.18
CA ASP A 325 -26.06 -5.42 -2.56
C ASP A 325 -24.87 -6.32 -2.92
N LEU A 326 -24.43 -7.13 -1.94
CA LEU A 326 -23.25 -7.97 -2.06
C LEU A 326 -23.56 -9.29 -2.74
N GLN A 327 -22.79 -9.61 -3.77
CA GLN A 327 -22.79 -10.92 -4.41
C GLN A 327 -21.61 -11.74 -3.90
N VAL A 328 -21.89 -12.90 -3.33
CA VAL A 328 -20.92 -13.77 -2.67
C VAL A 328 -20.98 -15.16 -3.29
N PRO A 329 -20.18 -15.45 -4.32
CA PRO A 329 -20.16 -16.75 -4.96
C PRO A 329 -19.52 -17.82 -4.08
N ALA A 330 -19.70 -19.08 -4.46
CA ALA A 330 -19.02 -20.20 -3.82
C ALA A 330 -17.49 -20.06 -3.95
N PRO A 331 -16.71 -20.56 -2.96
CA PRO A 331 -15.26 -20.54 -3.02
C PRO A 331 -14.73 -21.35 -4.21
N ARG A 332 -13.63 -20.85 -4.79
CA ARG A 332 -12.89 -21.50 -5.88
C ARG A 332 -11.42 -21.63 -5.54
N LEU A 333 -10.71 -22.48 -6.26
CA LEU A 333 -9.26 -22.55 -6.17
C LEU A 333 -8.62 -21.40 -6.95
N LEU A 334 -7.67 -20.71 -6.33
CA LEU A 334 -6.85 -19.67 -6.93
C LEU A 334 -5.37 -20.05 -6.81
N HIS A 335 -4.73 -20.22 -7.96
CA HIS A 335 -3.32 -20.56 -8.04
C HIS A 335 -2.45 -19.30 -8.03
N LEU A 336 -1.60 -19.15 -7.03
CA LEU A 336 -0.64 -18.04 -6.89
C LEU A 336 0.80 -18.62 -6.85
N GLY A 337 1.29 -19.02 -8.02
CA GLY A 337 2.63 -19.58 -8.15
C GLY A 337 2.79 -20.92 -7.43
N TYR A 338 3.43 -20.93 -6.27
CA TYR A 338 3.74 -22.13 -5.50
C TYR A 338 2.65 -22.53 -4.48
N VAL A 339 1.61 -21.75 -4.35
CA VAL A 339 0.53 -21.95 -3.38
C VAL A 339 -0.81 -21.81 -4.07
N THR A 340 -1.74 -22.69 -3.74
CA THR A 340 -3.16 -22.60 -4.10
C THR A 340 -3.96 -22.18 -2.88
N HIS A 341 -4.88 -21.23 -3.05
CA HIS A 341 -5.78 -20.75 -2.00
C HIS A 341 -7.23 -21.06 -2.33
N LEU A 342 -8.07 -21.20 -1.29
CA LEU A 342 -9.50 -20.94 -1.46
C LEU A 342 -9.71 -19.43 -1.61
N ALA A 343 -10.48 -19.05 -2.62
CA ALA A 343 -10.78 -17.66 -2.95
C ALA A 343 -12.28 -17.44 -3.14
N THR A 344 -12.82 -16.38 -2.54
CA THR A 344 -14.15 -15.87 -2.83
C THR A 344 -14.04 -14.41 -3.23
N ASP A 345 -14.56 -14.08 -4.41
CA ASP A 345 -14.61 -12.71 -4.93
C ASP A 345 -15.99 -12.12 -4.59
N ILE A 346 -16.04 -11.33 -3.51
CA ILE A 346 -17.25 -10.58 -3.12
C ILE A 346 -17.32 -9.36 -4.03
N THR A 347 -18.47 -9.16 -4.68
CA THR A 347 -18.70 -8.05 -5.60
C THR A 347 -19.96 -7.27 -5.25
N ALA A 348 -20.00 -6.00 -5.64
CA ALA A 348 -21.19 -5.16 -5.66
C ALA A 348 -21.15 -4.24 -6.87
N GLU A 349 -22.32 -3.85 -7.36
CA GLU A 349 -22.48 -2.93 -8.50
C GLU A 349 -23.19 -1.64 -8.04
N ASN A 350 -23.29 -0.65 -8.94
CA ASN A 350 -24.01 0.61 -8.73
C ASN A 350 -23.51 1.45 -7.54
N LEU A 351 -22.19 1.46 -7.31
CA LEU A 351 -21.57 2.16 -6.18
C LEU A 351 -21.79 3.67 -6.18
N ALA A 352 -22.08 4.26 -7.35
CA ALA A 352 -22.33 5.69 -7.49
C ALA A 352 -23.52 6.18 -6.66
N GLU A 353 -24.58 5.35 -6.52
CA GLU A 353 -25.77 5.69 -5.75
C GLU A 353 -25.48 5.82 -4.25
N GLN A 354 -24.52 5.04 -3.74
CA GLN A 354 -24.08 5.03 -2.35
C GLN A 354 -22.83 5.89 -2.10
N ALA A 355 -22.30 6.53 -3.15
CA ALA A 355 -21.05 7.30 -3.13
C ALA A 355 -19.87 6.53 -2.49
N VAL A 356 -19.75 5.22 -2.81
CA VAL A 356 -18.69 4.36 -2.28
C VAL A 356 -17.47 4.44 -3.18
N THR A 357 -16.38 4.97 -2.63
CA THR A 357 -15.06 4.99 -3.27
C THR A 357 -14.26 3.73 -2.93
N SER A 358 -13.19 3.50 -3.67
CA SER A 358 -12.24 2.42 -3.37
C SER A 358 -11.60 2.56 -1.99
N LEU A 359 -11.33 3.80 -1.55
CA LEU A 359 -10.78 4.08 -0.22
C LEU A 359 -11.80 3.79 0.89
N ARG A 360 -13.07 4.16 0.68
CA ARG A 360 -14.14 3.87 1.64
C ARG A 360 -14.38 2.37 1.79
N ALA A 361 -14.30 1.60 0.70
CA ALA A 361 -14.37 0.15 0.74
C ALA A 361 -13.18 -0.47 1.51
N ALA A 362 -11.96 0.03 1.25
CA ALA A 362 -10.77 -0.40 1.98
C ALA A 362 -10.84 -0.07 3.49
N ALA A 363 -11.39 1.09 3.85
CA ALA A 363 -11.61 1.50 5.24
C ALA A 363 -12.58 0.58 5.99
N ALA A 364 -13.70 0.22 5.37
CA ALA A 364 -14.69 -0.69 5.95
C ALA A 364 -14.09 -2.08 6.24
N LEU A 365 -13.24 -2.58 5.35
CA LEU A 365 -12.60 -3.89 5.48
C LEU A 365 -11.42 -3.90 6.47
N HIS A 366 -10.78 -2.75 6.74
CA HIS A 366 -9.57 -2.68 7.55
C HIS A 366 -9.87 -2.62 9.06
N PRO A 367 -9.11 -3.41 9.90
CA PRO A 367 -8.28 -4.54 9.52
C PRO A 367 -9.08 -5.82 9.29
N THR A 368 -8.70 -6.62 8.28
CA THR A 368 -9.35 -7.91 8.01
C THR A 368 -8.99 -8.96 9.06
N ALA A 369 -9.80 -10.00 9.16
CA ALA A 369 -9.50 -11.16 10.00
C ALA A 369 -8.20 -11.89 9.59
N ALA A 370 -7.75 -11.73 8.33
CA ALA A 370 -6.52 -12.31 7.82
C ALA A 370 -5.25 -11.67 8.40
N VAL A 371 -5.33 -10.42 8.89
CA VAL A 371 -4.18 -9.68 9.43
C VAL A 371 -4.37 -9.22 10.88
N CYS A 372 -5.57 -9.28 11.43
CA CYS A 372 -5.86 -8.93 12.82
C CYS A 372 -6.26 -10.16 13.64
N GLY A 373 -7.35 -10.78 13.27
CA GLY A 373 -7.95 -11.92 13.97
C GLY A 373 -9.47 -11.81 14.10
N LYS A 374 -10.07 -12.71 14.88
CA LYS A 374 -11.52 -12.78 15.09
C LYS A 374 -11.87 -13.15 16.53
N PRO A 375 -12.83 -12.48 17.22
CA PRO A 375 -13.45 -11.22 16.81
C PRO A 375 -12.42 -10.07 16.67
N ARG A 376 -12.71 -9.09 15.79
CA ARG A 376 -11.77 -8.01 15.42
C ARG A 376 -11.30 -7.20 16.64
N GLU A 377 -12.24 -6.74 17.46
CA GLU A 377 -11.96 -5.87 18.60
C GLU A 377 -11.12 -6.60 19.65
N VAL A 378 -11.47 -7.84 19.96
CA VAL A 378 -10.73 -8.68 20.91
C VAL A 378 -9.32 -8.95 20.40
N ALA A 379 -9.17 -9.33 19.12
CA ALA A 379 -7.87 -9.58 18.52
C ALA A 379 -7.01 -8.30 18.53
N ALA A 380 -7.55 -7.14 18.11
CA ALA A 380 -6.83 -5.87 18.08
C ALA A 380 -6.28 -5.47 19.46
N GLU A 381 -7.06 -5.63 20.53
CA GLU A 381 -6.62 -5.39 21.91
C GLU A 381 -5.44 -6.31 22.27
N ARG A 382 -5.50 -7.58 21.87
CA ARG A 382 -4.46 -8.57 22.18
C ARG A 382 -3.17 -8.34 21.41
N LEU A 383 -3.24 -7.86 20.15
CA LEU A 383 -2.05 -7.53 19.38
C LEU A 383 -1.16 -6.53 20.10
N SER A 384 -1.74 -5.45 20.64
CA SER A 384 -0.99 -4.44 21.39
C SER A 384 -0.24 -5.01 22.59
N ALA A 385 -0.85 -5.98 23.30
CA ALA A 385 -0.25 -6.60 24.47
C ALA A 385 0.82 -7.65 24.14
N LEU A 386 0.65 -8.39 23.04
CA LEU A 386 1.48 -9.57 22.71
C LEU A 386 2.65 -9.26 21.77
N GLU A 387 2.54 -8.26 20.89
CA GLU A 387 3.58 -7.94 19.90
C GLU A 387 4.67 -7.03 20.45
N ALA A 388 4.39 -6.22 21.47
CA ALA A 388 5.29 -5.22 22.02
C ALA A 388 5.87 -4.25 20.96
N MET A 389 5.20 -4.07 19.83
CA MET A 389 5.63 -3.22 18.72
C MET A 389 4.46 -2.46 18.11
N ASP A 390 4.76 -1.32 17.51
CA ASP A 390 3.87 -0.66 16.56
C ASP A 390 4.11 -1.25 15.15
N ARG A 391 3.05 -1.76 14.54
CA ARG A 391 3.06 -2.26 13.15
C ARG A 391 3.28 -1.14 12.15
N ARG A 392 3.06 0.09 12.54
CA ARG A 392 3.02 1.26 11.67
C ARG A 392 2.07 1.03 10.51
N ARG A 393 2.59 0.99 9.26
CA ARG A 393 1.79 0.76 8.04
C ARG A 393 1.80 -0.69 7.53
N TYR A 394 2.49 -1.60 8.23
CA TYR A 394 2.41 -3.03 7.93
C TYR A 394 1.00 -3.58 8.16
N ALA A 395 0.53 -4.42 7.26
CA ALA A 395 -0.78 -5.06 7.26
C ALA A 395 -1.98 -4.10 7.15
N ALA A 396 -1.75 -2.86 6.74
CA ALA A 396 -2.75 -1.84 6.50
C ALA A 396 -2.96 -1.58 4.99
N PRO A 397 -4.00 -0.83 4.58
CA PRO A 397 -4.26 -0.54 3.18
C PRO A 397 -3.14 0.27 2.53
N ILE A 398 -2.70 -0.17 1.34
CA ILE A 398 -1.77 0.53 0.48
C ILE A 398 -2.27 0.45 -0.96
N GLY A 399 -2.24 1.57 -1.70
CA GLY A 399 -2.81 1.57 -3.04
C GLY A 399 -2.88 2.94 -3.68
N TRP A 400 -3.87 3.09 -4.55
CA TRP A 400 -4.12 4.33 -5.28
C TRP A 400 -5.63 4.57 -5.46
N MET A 401 -5.97 5.82 -5.71
CA MET A 401 -7.31 6.26 -6.06
C MET A 401 -7.24 7.39 -7.09
N ASP A 402 -8.18 7.44 -8.01
CA ASP A 402 -8.36 8.52 -8.97
C ASP A 402 -9.33 9.60 -8.46
N ALA A 403 -9.53 10.66 -9.24
CA ALA A 403 -10.46 11.74 -8.90
C ALA A 403 -11.94 11.28 -8.91
N GLY A 404 -12.27 10.17 -9.57
CA GLY A 404 -13.60 9.57 -9.57
C GLY A 404 -13.87 8.66 -8.37
N GLY A 405 -12.88 8.43 -7.52
CA GLY A 405 -12.99 7.50 -6.38
C GLY A 405 -12.73 6.04 -6.74
N GLU A 406 -12.41 5.75 -8.02
CA GLU A 406 -11.98 4.43 -8.44
C GLU A 406 -10.53 4.16 -8.02
N GLY A 407 -10.16 2.90 -7.86
CA GLY A 407 -8.81 2.57 -7.42
C GLY A 407 -8.64 1.13 -6.97
N GLU A 408 -7.43 0.84 -6.48
CA GLU A 408 -7.03 -0.50 -6.07
C GLU A 408 -6.20 -0.42 -4.80
N TRP A 409 -6.58 -1.18 -3.78
CA TRP A 409 -5.93 -1.23 -2.47
C TRP A 409 -5.54 -2.66 -2.15
N ALA A 410 -4.26 -2.87 -1.85
CA ALA A 410 -3.73 -4.10 -1.32
C ALA A 410 -3.53 -3.99 0.20
N ILE A 411 -3.34 -5.12 0.86
CA ILE A 411 -2.86 -5.16 2.25
C ILE A 411 -1.34 -5.10 2.22
N ALA A 412 -0.71 -4.19 2.95
CA ALA A 412 0.73 -4.00 2.95
C ALA A 412 1.47 -5.17 3.62
N LEU A 413 1.66 -6.24 2.86
CA LEU A 413 2.35 -7.47 3.25
C LEU A 413 3.66 -7.65 2.48
N ARG A 414 4.52 -8.59 2.94
CA ARG A 414 5.81 -8.90 2.30
C ARG A 414 6.62 -7.63 2.05
N CYS A 415 6.76 -6.79 3.08
CA CYS A 415 7.30 -5.45 2.97
C CYS A 415 8.42 -5.19 3.97
N ALA A 416 9.13 -4.10 3.71
CA ALA A 416 10.07 -3.49 4.63
C ALA A 416 9.77 -1.99 4.75
N GLN A 417 9.98 -1.46 5.95
CA GLN A 417 9.92 -0.02 6.23
C GLN A 417 11.34 0.53 6.36
N ARG A 418 11.66 1.54 5.57
CA ARG A 418 12.92 2.27 5.67
C ARG A 418 12.92 3.11 6.93
N ASP A 419 14.04 3.15 7.65
CA ASP A 419 14.24 4.10 8.73
C ASP A 419 14.32 5.51 8.14
N PRO A 420 13.48 6.47 8.56
CA PRO A 420 13.49 7.83 7.99
C PRO A 420 14.79 8.59 8.26
N ALA A 421 15.54 8.23 9.29
CA ALA A 421 16.81 8.86 9.64
C ALA A 421 18.04 8.17 8.98
N ARG A 422 17.87 6.93 8.45
CA ARG A 422 18.96 6.11 7.92
C ARG A 422 18.53 5.33 6.68
N ALA A 423 18.93 5.78 5.52
CA ALA A 423 18.59 5.15 4.24
C ALA A 423 19.19 3.73 4.07
N ASP A 424 20.19 3.36 4.88
CA ASP A 424 20.82 2.04 4.94
C ASP A 424 20.10 1.04 5.86
N THR A 425 19.00 1.42 6.51
CA THR A 425 18.34 0.61 7.54
C THR A 425 16.88 0.34 7.19
N TYR A 426 16.49 -0.94 7.28
CA TYR A 426 15.16 -1.42 6.93
C TYR A 426 14.60 -2.36 8.00
N ARG A 427 13.33 -2.18 8.34
CA ARG A 427 12.59 -3.05 9.24
C ARG A 427 11.65 -3.94 8.45
N LEU A 428 11.91 -5.25 8.43
CA LEU A 428 11.03 -6.27 7.86
C LEU A 428 10.00 -6.68 8.90
N ILE A 429 8.74 -6.83 8.48
CA ILE A 429 7.66 -7.26 9.36
C ILE A 429 6.91 -8.41 8.70
N SER A 430 6.57 -9.41 9.50
CA SER A 430 5.76 -10.55 9.06
C SER A 430 4.93 -11.10 10.22
N GLY A 431 3.78 -11.70 9.91
CA GLY A 431 2.87 -12.29 10.87
C GLY A 431 2.38 -13.68 10.47
N ALA A 432 1.87 -14.40 11.47
CA ALA A 432 1.24 -15.70 11.33
C ALA A 432 -0.12 -15.71 12.04
N GLY A 433 -1.09 -16.42 11.46
CA GLY A 433 -2.43 -16.58 12.01
C GLY A 433 -2.46 -17.68 13.07
N ILE A 434 -2.56 -17.31 14.33
CA ILE A 434 -2.55 -18.24 15.46
C ILE A 434 -3.95 -18.80 15.69
N MET A 435 -4.03 -20.12 15.75
CA MET A 435 -5.22 -20.92 16.03
C MET A 435 -5.01 -21.78 17.28
N ALA A 436 -6.03 -22.49 17.74
CA ALA A 436 -5.97 -23.33 18.94
C ALA A 436 -4.92 -24.47 18.88
N ASP A 437 -4.59 -24.91 17.68
CA ASP A 437 -3.64 -25.99 17.39
C ASP A 437 -2.28 -25.51 16.86
N SER A 438 -2.04 -24.20 16.81
CA SER A 438 -0.78 -23.63 16.33
C SER A 438 0.42 -24.06 17.18
N ASP A 439 1.51 -24.42 16.48
CA ASP A 439 2.82 -24.74 17.08
C ASP A 439 3.77 -23.53 16.99
N PRO A 440 4.30 -23.01 18.11
CA PRO A 440 5.12 -21.80 18.10
C PRO A 440 6.39 -21.90 17.22
N TRP A 441 6.97 -23.08 17.01
CA TRP A 441 8.13 -23.26 16.16
C TRP A 441 7.76 -23.21 14.66
N GLN A 442 6.63 -23.82 14.30
CA GLN A 442 6.14 -23.80 12.92
C GLN A 442 5.74 -22.37 12.53
N GLU A 443 5.03 -21.66 13.42
CA GLU A 443 4.63 -20.28 13.19
C GLU A 443 5.85 -19.33 13.06
N LEU A 444 6.90 -19.55 13.87
CA LEU A 444 8.15 -18.80 13.74
C LEU A 444 8.80 -19.05 12.35
N ALA A 445 8.90 -20.32 11.94
CA ALA A 445 9.46 -20.68 10.63
C ALA A 445 8.63 -20.08 9.47
N GLU A 446 7.32 -20.03 9.61
CA GLU A 446 6.43 -19.40 8.64
C GLU A 446 6.73 -17.89 8.50
N THR A 447 6.90 -17.16 9.62
CA THR A 447 7.24 -15.74 9.56
C THR A 447 8.60 -15.49 8.90
N GLU A 448 9.61 -16.32 9.14
CA GLU A 448 10.92 -16.24 8.44
C GLU A 448 10.76 -16.47 6.93
N THR A 449 9.98 -17.48 6.55
CA THR A 449 9.68 -17.76 5.14
C THR A 449 9.00 -16.55 4.47
N LYS A 450 8.05 -15.92 5.16
CA LYS A 450 7.34 -14.74 4.68
C LYS A 450 8.22 -13.48 4.58
N MET A 451 9.28 -13.34 5.37
CA MET A 451 10.26 -12.25 5.27
C MET A 451 11.27 -12.46 4.13
N SER A 452 11.54 -13.72 3.75
CA SER A 452 12.59 -14.10 2.80
C SER A 452 12.51 -13.38 1.44
N PRO A 453 11.34 -13.19 0.79
CA PRO A 453 11.25 -12.45 -0.46
C PRO A 453 11.80 -11.01 -0.35
N MET A 454 11.40 -10.30 0.70
CA MET A 454 11.83 -8.93 0.92
C MET A 454 13.29 -8.84 1.33
N TYR A 455 13.77 -9.79 2.16
CA TYR A 455 15.18 -9.90 2.53
C TYR A 455 16.08 -10.02 1.30
N ARG A 456 15.70 -10.87 0.32
CA ARG A 456 16.44 -11.03 -0.95
C ARG A 456 16.35 -9.78 -1.84
N ALA A 457 15.19 -9.15 -1.91
CA ALA A 457 14.98 -7.97 -2.71
C ALA A 457 15.85 -6.79 -2.26
N LEU A 458 16.03 -6.61 -0.94
CA LEU A 458 16.87 -5.53 -0.39
C LEU A 458 18.37 -5.72 -0.70
N GLN A 459 18.79 -6.93 -1.07
CA GLN A 459 20.16 -7.25 -1.47
C GLN A 459 20.35 -7.28 -3.00
N ALA A 460 19.30 -7.07 -3.81
CA ALA A 460 19.32 -7.17 -5.27
C ALA A 460 20.08 -6.03 -5.96
#